data_a6b48e9405af5fa482e566f3e0b057df
#
_entry.id   a6b48e9405af5fa482e566f3e0b057df
#
_cell.length_a   1.000
_cell.length_b   1.000
_cell.length_c   1.000
_cell.angle_alpha   90.00
_cell.angle_beta   90.00
_cell.angle_gamma   90.00
#
_symmetry.space_group_name_H-M   'P 1'
#
loop_
_entity.id
_entity.type
_entity.pdbx_description
1 polymer ?
#
loop_
_entity_poly.entity_id
_entity_poly.type
_entity_poly.pdbx_seq_one_letter_code
_entity_poly.pdbx_strand_id
1 'polypeptide(L)'
;MVYNMDFLIAAMVILLLILWDFLGQKRADDLNNQIFLFFAVLGILDVAAELLSNYYISSGGGDFGLAAMLTTTVFYLFQALLPFTLICYIVTLHDNKMISAKKMLLPALPTFFLIGLVLLNPFTEKLFYFDLTEGYVEGSWYKLMYYSAIGHMAAAFILIILWSRRMGYRKTMVLLEILVISGSGVVIQFLDHSLLMTGFGLSLGILALFITINNPNVNTDSLTGVYNHLYLTR
;
A
#
# COMPACT_ATOMS: atom_id res chain seq x y z
N MET A 1 17.29 13.00 -14.14
CA MET A 1 16.91 11.57 -14.22
C MET A 1 15.51 11.52 -14.83
N VAL A 2 15.23 10.69 -15.84
CA VAL A 2 13.89 10.56 -16.42
C VAL A 2 13.24 9.30 -15.80
N TYR A 3 12.19 9.50 -15.02
CA TYR A 3 11.43 8.40 -14.42
C TYR A 3 10.40 7.86 -15.41
N ASN A 4 10.24 6.54 -15.46
CA ASN A 4 9.17 5.91 -16.22
C ASN A 4 7.87 5.92 -15.40
N MET A 5 6.93 6.79 -15.77
CA MET A 5 5.64 6.94 -15.07
C MET A 5 4.55 5.98 -15.58
N ASP A 6 4.80 5.19 -16.63
CA ASP A 6 3.78 4.33 -17.25
C ASP A 6 3.17 3.34 -16.26
N PHE A 7 4.01 2.75 -15.40
CA PHE A 7 3.57 1.83 -14.36
C PHE A 7 2.69 2.50 -13.29
N LEU A 8 2.99 3.76 -12.93
CA LEU A 8 2.18 4.51 -11.96
C LEU A 8 0.82 4.90 -12.56
N ILE A 9 0.78 5.26 -13.85
CA ILE A 9 -0.48 5.54 -14.56
C ILE A 9 -1.34 4.28 -14.60
N ALA A 10 -0.74 3.14 -14.94
CA ALA A 10 -1.44 1.85 -14.92
C ALA A 10 -1.96 1.50 -13.52
N ALA A 11 -1.15 1.71 -12.47
CA ALA A 11 -1.53 1.52 -11.07
C ALA A 11 -2.73 2.38 -10.68
N MET A 12 -2.71 3.66 -11.07
CA MET A 12 -3.81 4.59 -10.80
C MET A 12 -5.11 4.12 -11.44
N VAL A 13 -5.07 3.70 -12.72
CA VAL A 13 -6.25 3.19 -13.42
C VAL A 13 -6.82 1.95 -12.73
N ILE A 14 -5.95 0.98 -12.35
CA ILE A 14 -6.37 -0.23 -11.65
C ILE A 14 -7.04 0.12 -10.31
N LEU A 15 -6.43 0.98 -9.51
CA LEU A 15 -6.96 1.35 -8.19
C LEU A 15 -8.28 2.12 -8.29
N LEU A 16 -8.43 3.02 -9.28
CA LEU A 16 -9.69 3.74 -9.52
C LEU A 16 -10.81 2.79 -9.96
N LEU A 17 -10.51 1.80 -10.81
CA LEU A 17 -11.49 0.79 -11.21
C LEU A 17 -11.92 -0.08 -10.01
N ILE A 18 -10.98 -0.48 -9.15
CA ILE A 18 -11.30 -1.21 -7.91
C ILE A 18 -12.21 -0.36 -7.02
N LEU A 19 -11.87 0.92 -6.80
CA LEU A 19 -12.66 1.81 -5.96
C LEU A 19 -14.06 2.03 -6.53
N TRP A 20 -14.17 2.25 -7.85
CA TRP A 20 -15.46 2.40 -8.54
C TRP A 20 -16.36 1.18 -8.35
N ASP A 21 -15.83 -0.02 -8.61
CA ASP A 21 -16.60 -1.26 -8.46
C ASP A 21 -16.91 -1.55 -6.97
N PHE A 22 -15.96 -1.25 -6.06
CA PHE A 22 -16.16 -1.40 -4.63
C PHE A 22 -17.32 -0.54 -4.12
N LEU A 23 -17.39 0.72 -4.52
CA LEU A 23 -18.44 1.66 -4.10
C LEU A 23 -19.77 1.40 -4.79
N GLY A 24 -19.78 0.86 -6.01
CA GLY A 24 -20.99 0.53 -6.77
C GLY A 24 -21.76 -0.67 -6.24
N GLN A 25 -21.16 -1.50 -5.40
CA GLN A 25 -21.79 -2.73 -4.90
C GLN A 25 -22.34 -2.55 -3.48
N LYS A 26 -23.52 -3.13 -3.21
CA LYS A 26 -24.03 -3.23 -1.84
C LYS A 26 -23.18 -4.20 -1.03
N ARG A 27 -22.58 -3.72 0.05
CA ARG A 27 -21.68 -4.49 0.92
C ARG A 27 -22.14 -4.45 2.36
N ALA A 28 -21.76 -5.45 3.12
CA ALA A 28 -21.91 -5.42 4.57
C ALA A 28 -21.03 -4.29 5.14
N ASP A 29 -21.57 -3.55 6.09
CA ASP A 29 -20.81 -2.56 6.86
C ASP A 29 -20.04 -3.30 7.95
N ASP A 30 -18.95 -3.94 7.54
CA ASP A 30 -18.04 -4.67 8.42
C ASP A 30 -16.63 -4.04 8.41
N LEU A 31 -15.88 -4.34 9.45
CA LEU A 31 -14.55 -3.77 9.65
C LEU A 31 -13.58 -4.14 8.50
N ASN A 32 -13.72 -5.33 7.91
CA ASN A 32 -12.87 -5.78 6.83
C ASN A 32 -13.05 -4.90 5.59
N ASN A 33 -14.32 -4.61 5.23
CA ASN A 33 -14.64 -3.75 4.09
C ASN A 33 -14.19 -2.30 4.34
N GLN A 34 -14.33 -1.80 5.58
CA GLN A 34 -13.86 -0.45 5.93
C GLN A 34 -12.33 -0.33 5.82
N ILE A 35 -11.57 -1.31 6.34
CA ILE A 35 -10.10 -1.28 6.24
C ILE A 35 -9.64 -1.55 4.81
N PHE A 36 -10.32 -2.40 4.04
CA PHE A 36 -10.02 -2.57 2.63
C PHE A 36 -10.21 -1.25 1.85
N LEU A 37 -11.34 -0.57 2.07
CA LEU A 37 -11.61 0.74 1.46
C LEU A 37 -10.52 1.75 1.82
N PHE A 38 -10.15 1.82 3.11
CA PHE A 38 -9.07 2.69 3.56
C PHE A 38 -7.75 2.35 2.87
N PHE A 39 -7.42 1.06 2.74
CA PHE A 39 -6.20 0.60 2.08
C PHE A 39 -6.18 0.95 0.58
N ALA A 40 -7.30 0.77 -0.12
CA ALA A 40 -7.43 1.12 -1.54
C ALA A 40 -7.32 2.65 -1.75
N VAL A 41 -8.00 3.46 -0.91
CA VAL A 41 -7.91 4.93 -0.97
C VAL A 41 -6.50 5.41 -0.66
N LEU A 42 -5.86 4.83 0.37
CA LEU A 42 -4.47 5.16 0.70
C LEU A 42 -3.51 4.82 -0.45
N GLY A 43 -3.72 3.70 -1.14
CA GLY A 43 -2.97 3.34 -2.35
C GLY A 43 -3.15 4.33 -3.49
N ILE A 44 -4.38 4.83 -3.72
CA ILE A 44 -4.65 5.88 -4.72
C ILE A 44 -3.89 7.17 -4.36
N LEU A 45 -3.94 7.57 -3.09
CA LEU A 45 -3.26 8.78 -2.62
C LEU A 45 -1.74 8.66 -2.71
N ASP A 46 -1.18 7.49 -2.43
CA ASP A 46 0.24 7.19 -2.58
C ASP A 46 0.69 7.32 -4.03
N VAL A 47 0.01 6.62 -4.95
CA VAL A 47 0.33 6.69 -6.39
C VAL A 47 0.14 8.10 -6.95
N ALA A 48 -0.90 8.83 -6.52
CA ALA A 48 -1.11 10.22 -6.92
C ALA A 48 0.01 11.13 -6.43
N ALA A 49 0.44 10.97 -5.18
CA ALA A 49 1.53 11.74 -4.60
C ALA A 49 2.87 11.42 -5.28
N GLU A 50 3.13 10.15 -5.60
CA GLU A 50 4.31 9.71 -6.35
C GLU A 50 4.33 10.30 -7.77
N LEU A 51 3.19 10.27 -8.49
CA LEU A 51 3.06 10.90 -9.82
C LEU A 51 3.33 12.40 -9.76
N LEU A 52 2.73 13.11 -8.80
CA LEU A 52 2.93 14.55 -8.62
C LEU A 52 4.37 14.87 -8.25
N SER A 53 4.96 14.11 -7.33
CA SER A 53 6.36 14.27 -6.93
C SER A 53 7.30 14.14 -8.15
N ASN A 54 7.16 13.05 -8.91
CA ASN A 54 7.99 12.81 -10.08
C ASN A 54 7.75 13.84 -11.21
N TYR A 55 6.51 14.32 -11.37
CA TYR A 55 6.20 15.41 -12.30
C TYR A 55 6.95 16.68 -11.93
N TYR A 56 6.89 17.13 -10.67
CA TYR A 56 7.59 18.34 -10.23
C TYR A 56 9.12 18.18 -10.27
N ILE A 57 9.65 17.02 -9.90
CA ILE A 57 11.07 16.71 -10.02
C ILE A 57 11.53 16.78 -11.48
N SER A 58 10.76 16.25 -12.42
CA SER A 58 11.12 16.21 -13.84
C SER A 58 10.92 17.55 -14.56
N SER A 59 9.94 18.36 -14.13
CA SER A 59 9.57 19.63 -14.77
C SER A 59 10.38 20.83 -14.27
N GLY A 60 10.99 20.70 -13.10
CA GLY A 60 11.45 21.84 -12.31
C GLY A 60 12.78 22.47 -12.71
N GLY A 61 13.41 22.15 -13.86
CA GLY A 61 14.53 22.89 -14.46
C GLY A 61 15.54 23.56 -13.50
N GLY A 62 15.76 23.04 -12.30
CA GLY A 62 16.62 23.61 -11.26
C GLY A 62 15.91 24.42 -10.16
N ASP A 63 14.66 24.85 -10.37
CA ASP A 63 13.87 25.54 -9.35
C ASP A 63 12.88 24.54 -8.69
N PHE A 64 13.42 23.65 -7.87
CA PHE A 64 12.65 22.67 -7.10
C PHE A 64 11.89 23.38 -5.99
N GLY A 65 10.79 24.00 -6.36
CA GLY A 65 10.01 24.80 -5.43
C GLY A 65 9.37 23.99 -4.31
N LEU A 66 8.72 24.71 -3.42
CA LEU A 66 7.95 24.15 -2.30
C LEU A 66 7.02 23.00 -2.72
N ALA A 67 6.51 23.04 -3.96
CA ALA A 67 5.62 22.01 -4.51
C ALA A 67 6.30 20.62 -4.60
N ALA A 68 7.52 20.53 -5.12
CA ALA A 68 8.27 19.27 -5.21
C ALA A 68 8.55 18.70 -3.81
N MET A 69 8.98 19.56 -2.87
CA MET A 69 9.23 19.17 -1.49
C MET A 69 7.97 18.67 -0.79
N LEU A 70 6.85 19.37 -0.92
CA LEU A 70 5.58 18.98 -0.30
C LEU A 70 5.04 17.68 -0.88
N THR A 71 5.01 17.53 -2.21
CA THR A 71 4.50 16.31 -2.86
C THR A 71 5.36 15.10 -2.53
N THR A 72 6.69 15.25 -2.50
CA THR A 72 7.61 14.17 -2.09
C THR A 72 7.42 13.81 -0.61
N THR A 73 7.26 14.78 0.27
CA THR A 73 6.97 14.54 1.69
C THR A 73 5.66 13.76 1.87
N VAL A 74 4.60 14.16 1.17
CA VAL A 74 3.28 13.50 1.21
C VAL A 74 3.39 12.05 0.67
N PHE A 75 4.10 11.84 -0.43
CA PHE A 75 4.39 10.51 -0.95
C PHE A 75 5.06 9.62 0.09
N TYR A 76 6.15 10.08 0.73
CA TYR A 76 6.83 9.29 1.76
C TYR A 76 5.95 9.00 2.98
N LEU A 77 5.02 9.91 3.36
CA LEU A 77 4.05 9.66 4.42
C LEU A 77 3.10 8.51 4.08
N PHE A 78 2.53 8.50 2.87
CA PHE A 78 1.65 7.41 2.43
C PHE A 78 2.41 6.11 2.31
N GLN A 79 3.61 6.13 1.76
CA GLN A 79 4.47 4.97 1.63
C GLN A 79 4.84 4.35 2.99
N ALA A 80 5.01 5.16 4.04
CA ALA A 80 5.23 4.67 5.40
C ALA A 80 3.98 4.01 6.02
N LEU A 81 2.77 4.48 5.65
CA LEU A 81 1.49 3.98 6.20
C LEU A 81 1.04 2.68 5.55
N LEU A 82 1.28 2.49 4.26
CA LEU A 82 0.75 1.37 3.48
C LEU A 82 1.10 -0.02 4.04
N PRO A 83 2.36 -0.34 4.38
CA PRO A 83 2.71 -1.66 4.89
C PRO A 83 2.04 -1.97 6.24
N PHE A 84 1.88 -0.97 7.10
CA PHE A 84 1.17 -1.11 8.36
C PHE A 84 -0.34 -1.34 8.14
N THR A 85 -0.94 -0.66 7.17
CA THR A 85 -2.35 -0.84 6.81
C THR A 85 -2.61 -2.27 6.32
N LEU A 86 -1.69 -2.88 5.58
CA LEU A 86 -1.78 -4.29 5.19
C LEU A 86 -1.79 -5.21 6.43
N ILE A 87 -0.95 -4.95 7.44
CA ILE A 87 -0.98 -5.72 8.70
C ILE A 87 -2.34 -5.56 9.40
N CYS A 88 -2.87 -4.33 9.47
CA CYS A 88 -4.21 -4.09 10.02
C CYS A 88 -5.28 -4.91 9.28
N TYR A 89 -5.23 -4.96 7.96
CA TYR A 89 -6.14 -5.74 7.13
C TYR A 89 -6.05 -7.24 7.43
N ILE A 90 -4.83 -7.80 7.51
CA ILE A 90 -4.61 -9.22 7.85
C ILE A 90 -5.19 -9.55 9.23
N VAL A 91 -5.00 -8.68 10.21
CA VAL A 91 -5.52 -8.88 11.58
C VAL A 91 -7.05 -8.90 11.60
N THR A 92 -7.71 -8.02 10.83
CA THR A 92 -9.18 -8.01 10.76
C THR A 92 -9.75 -9.21 10.03
N LEU A 93 -9.06 -9.72 9.01
CA LEU A 93 -9.45 -10.98 8.35
C LEU A 93 -9.40 -12.19 9.28
N HIS A 94 -8.52 -12.14 10.29
CA HIS A 94 -8.40 -13.23 11.28
C HIS A 94 -9.49 -13.15 12.35
N ASP A 95 -9.79 -11.99 12.91
CA ASP A 95 -10.57 -11.89 14.16
C ASP A 95 -11.90 -11.12 14.00
N ASN A 96 -12.14 -10.46 12.87
CA ASN A 96 -13.32 -9.62 12.56
C ASN A 96 -13.81 -8.74 13.73
N LYS A 97 -12.93 -8.41 14.67
CA LYS A 97 -13.18 -7.58 15.86
C LYS A 97 -12.31 -6.34 15.81
N MET A 98 -12.74 -5.31 16.52
CA MET A 98 -11.89 -4.11 16.70
C MET A 98 -10.49 -4.52 17.15
N ILE A 99 -9.52 -4.06 16.38
CA ILE A 99 -8.11 -4.33 16.65
C ILE A 99 -7.76 -3.67 17.99
N SER A 100 -7.33 -4.47 18.96
CA SER A 100 -6.85 -3.90 20.23
C SER A 100 -5.61 -3.04 19.97
N ALA A 101 -5.68 -1.74 20.31
CA ALA A 101 -4.57 -0.81 20.16
C ALA A 101 -3.26 -1.34 20.76
N LYS A 102 -3.34 -2.07 21.88
CA LYS A 102 -2.16 -2.70 22.52
C LYS A 102 -1.46 -3.72 21.63
N LYS A 103 -2.23 -4.50 20.84
CA LYS A 103 -1.65 -5.51 19.92
C LYS A 103 -1.04 -4.87 18.67
N MET A 104 -1.54 -3.69 18.28
CA MET A 104 -1.04 -2.95 17.12
C MET A 104 0.13 -2.03 17.45
N LEU A 105 0.40 -1.76 18.72
CA LEU A 105 1.46 -0.83 19.12
C LEU A 105 2.84 -1.27 18.59
N LEU A 106 3.19 -2.54 18.74
CA LEU A 106 4.50 -3.06 18.30
C LEU A 106 4.72 -2.94 16.78
N PRO A 107 3.81 -3.42 15.90
CA PRO A 107 3.96 -3.23 14.45
C PRO A 107 3.79 -1.77 14.01
N ALA A 108 3.15 -0.90 14.79
CA ALA A 108 3.00 0.52 14.50
C ALA A 108 4.26 1.34 14.81
N LEU A 109 5.13 0.90 15.72
CA LEU A 109 6.33 1.66 16.12
C LEU A 109 7.23 2.04 14.94
N PRO A 110 7.61 1.13 14.01
CA PRO A 110 8.44 1.51 12.86
C PRO A 110 7.75 2.55 11.97
N THR A 111 6.43 2.43 11.79
CA THR A 111 5.63 3.37 11.00
C THR A 111 5.63 4.76 11.64
N PHE A 112 5.36 4.89 12.95
CA PHE A 112 5.40 6.17 13.65
C PHE A 112 6.80 6.80 13.66
N PHE A 113 7.83 5.98 13.78
CA PHE A 113 9.20 6.43 13.67
C PHE A 113 9.48 7.02 12.28
N LEU A 114 9.08 6.34 11.19
CA LEU A 114 9.24 6.84 9.83
C LEU A 114 8.43 8.12 9.59
N ILE A 115 7.18 8.16 10.04
CA ILE A 115 6.37 9.39 9.94
C ILE A 115 7.09 10.57 10.61
N GLY A 116 7.64 10.35 11.80
CA GLY A 116 8.44 11.37 12.48
C GLY A 116 9.66 11.83 11.66
N LEU A 117 10.39 10.88 11.06
CA LEU A 117 11.52 11.18 10.17
C LEU A 117 11.09 11.98 8.94
N VAL A 118 9.98 11.58 8.29
CA VAL A 118 9.45 12.27 7.10
C VAL A 118 9.04 13.68 7.43
N LEU A 119 8.34 13.91 8.55
CA LEU A 119 7.92 15.24 8.98
C LEU A 119 9.10 16.14 9.37
N LEU A 120 10.18 15.56 9.91
CA LEU A 120 11.41 16.28 10.25
C LEU A 120 12.36 16.44 9.06
N ASN A 121 12.10 15.76 7.93
CA ASN A 121 13.00 15.77 6.80
C ASN A 121 13.31 17.16 6.23
N PRO A 122 12.34 18.11 6.15
CA PRO A 122 12.64 19.47 5.69
C PRO A 122 13.76 20.19 6.49
N PHE A 123 14.03 19.75 7.71
CA PHE A 123 15.06 20.32 8.57
C PHE A 123 16.32 19.46 8.66
N THR A 124 16.20 18.16 8.40
CA THR A 124 17.28 17.21 8.62
C THR A 124 17.93 16.71 7.34
N GLU A 125 17.20 16.76 6.22
CA GLU A 125 17.65 16.30 4.89
C GLU A 125 18.13 14.84 4.89
N LYS A 126 17.65 14.03 5.85
CA LYS A 126 18.14 12.67 6.04
C LYS A 126 17.50 11.65 5.07
N LEU A 127 16.25 11.89 4.67
CA LEU A 127 15.56 11.00 3.73
C LEU A 127 15.77 11.44 2.29
N PHE A 128 15.60 12.73 2.02
CA PHE A 128 15.84 13.32 0.70
C PHE A 128 16.09 14.83 0.84
N TYR A 129 16.72 15.42 -0.16
CA TYR A 129 16.86 16.86 -0.30
C TYR A 129 16.93 17.26 -1.77
N PHE A 130 16.81 18.53 -2.04
CA PHE A 130 16.90 19.09 -3.37
C PHE A 130 18.16 19.94 -3.48
N ASP A 131 19.08 19.54 -4.38
CA ASP A 131 20.27 20.31 -4.74
C ASP A 131 20.00 21.11 -6.01
N LEU A 132 20.52 22.34 -6.09
CA LEU A 132 20.32 23.22 -7.24
C LEU A 132 20.96 22.70 -8.53
N THR A 133 21.98 21.85 -8.42
CA THR A 133 22.73 21.29 -9.55
C THR A 133 22.33 19.87 -9.89
N GLU A 134 22.12 19.03 -8.89
CA GLU A 134 21.82 17.60 -9.07
C GLU A 134 20.33 17.29 -9.07
N GLY A 135 19.52 18.21 -8.58
CA GLY A 135 18.08 18.00 -8.43
C GLY A 135 17.71 17.22 -7.18
N TYR A 136 16.80 16.25 -7.31
CA TYR A 136 16.44 15.36 -6.22
C TYR A 136 17.61 14.45 -5.86
N VAL A 137 17.96 14.42 -4.58
CA VAL A 137 19.05 13.60 -4.03
C VAL A 137 18.51 12.79 -2.85
N GLU A 138 18.84 11.50 -2.85
CA GLU A 138 18.52 10.60 -1.75
C GLU A 138 19.40 10.90 -0.54
N GLY A 139 18.78 11.10 0.61
CA GLY A 139 19.50 11.33 1.87
C GLY A 139 20.14 10.06 2.43
N SER A 140 20.98 10.20 3.44
CA SER A 140 21.74 9.07 4.03
C SER A 140 20.84 7.99 4.65
N TRP A 141 19.59 8.30 4.99
CA TRP A 141 18.65 7.39 5.64
C TRP A 141 17.47 6.96 4.74
N TYR A 142 17.48 7.29 3.44
CA TYR A 142 16.38 6.96 2.56
C TYR A 142 16.06 5.45 2.52
N LYS A 143 17.09 4.58 2.65
CA LYS A 143 16.94 3.12 2.68
C LYS A 143 16.09 2.59 3.83
N LEU A 144 15.88 3.40 4.91
CA LEU A 144 15.00 3.01 6.01
C LEU A 144 13.55 2.81 5.56
N MET A 145 13.11 3.52 4.52
CA MET A 145 11.78 3.31 3.94
C MET A 145 11.63 1.88 3.43
N TYR A 146 12.60 1.40 2.65
CA TYR A 146 12.61 0.03 2.12
C TYR A 146 12.77 -1.02 3.23
N TYR A 147 13.66 -0.79 4.19
CA TYR A 147 13.86 -1.72 5.31
C TYR A 147 12.60 -1.85 6.17
N SER A 148 11.88 -0.76 6.38
CA SER A 148 10.61 -0.80 7.09
C SER A 148 9.54 -1.55 6.30
N ALA A 149 9.42 -1.31 4.99
CA ALA A 149 8.50 -2.05 4.13
C ALA A 149 8.77 -3.56 4.18
N ILE A 150 10.04 -3.97 4.00
CA ILE A 150 10.46 -5.37 4.10
C ILE A 150 10.18 -5.96 5.49
N GLY A 151 10.44 -5.21 6.57
CA GLY A 151 10.14 -5.62 7.94
C GLY A 151 8.66 -5.87 8.19
N HIS A 152 7.78 -4.97 7.70
CA HIS A 152 6.33 -5.16 7.77
C HIS A 152 5.87 -6.34 6.91
N MET A 153 6.44 -6.55 5.72
CA MET A 153 6.11 -7.70 4.88
C MET A 153 6.53 -9.02 5.54
N ALA A 154 7.69 -9.05 6.19
CA ALA A 154 8.10 -10.21 6.97
C ALA A 154 7.17 -10.48 8.15
N ALA A 155 6.75 -9.43 8.88
CA ALA A 155 5.77 -9.55 9.96
C ALA A 155 4.41 -10.03 9.42
N ALA A 156 3.93 -9.50 8.31
CA ALA A 156 2.71 -9.93 7.63
C ALA A 156 2.80 -11.40 7.22
N PHE A 157 3.91 -11.83 6.64
CA PHE A 157 4.15 -13.25 6.27
C PHE A 157 4.04 -14.16 7.49
N ILE A 158 4.71 -13.81 8.59
CA ILE A 158 4.66 -14.59 9.85
C ILE A 158 3.20 -14.69 10.35
N LEU A 159 2.45 -13.58 10.38
CA LEU A 159 1.06 -13.57 10.81
C LEU A 159 0.17 -14.45 9.93
N ILE A 160 0.34 -14.38 8.60
CA ILE A 160 -0.41 -15.21 7.64
C ILE A 160 -0.16 -16.69 7.90
N ILE A 161 1.09 -17.10 8.09
CA ILE A 161 1.43 -18.50 8.36
C ILE A 161 0.85 -18.97 9.71
N LEU A 162 1.02 -18.18 10.77
CA LEU A 162 0.50 -18.50 12.10
C LEU A 162 -1.03 -18.66 12.12
N TRP A 163 -1.74 -17.87 11.32
CA TRP A 163 -3.19 -17.84 11.29
C TRP A 163 -3.83 -18.59 10.11
N SER A 164 -3.01 -19.21 9.25
CA SER A 164 -3.45 -19.89 8.02
C SER A 164 -4.58 -20.90 8.26
N ARG A 165 -4.49 -21.67 9.37
CA ARG A 165 -5.52 -22.68 9.73
C ARG A 165 -6.88 -22.06 10.03
N ARG A 166 -6.93 -20.84 10.60
CA ARG A 166 -8.17 -20.13 10.95
C ARG A 166 -8.74 -19.34 9.77
N MET A 167 -7.87 -18.74 8.96
CA MET A 167 -8.29 -17.94 7.80
C MET A 167 -8.77 -18.81 6.63
N GLY A 168 -8.35 -20.06 6.58
CA GLY A 168 -8.64 -20.99 5.48
C GLY A 168 -7.73 -20.79 4.27
N TYR A 169 -7.64 -21.84 3.44
CA TYR A 169 -6.67 -21.93 2.33
C TYR A 169 -6.75 -20.76 1.35
N ARG A 170 -7.97 -20.40 0.90
CA ARG A 170 -8.16 -19.36 -0.12
C ARG A 170 -7.65 -17.99 0.33
N LYS A 171 -8.03 -17.54 1.53
CA LYS A 171 -7.57 -16.25 2.07
C LYS A 171 -6.05 -16.26 2.29
N THR A 172 -5.51 -17.36 2.82
CA THR A 172 -4.08 -17.52 3.04
C THR A 172 -3.30 -17.39 1.73
N MET A 173 -3.71 -18.08 0.66
CA MET A 173 -3.01 -18.03 -0.64
C MET A 173 -3.00 -16.60 -1.21
N VAL A 174 -4.15 -15.92 -1.22
CA VAL A 174 -4.22 -14.54 -1.75
C VAL A 174 -3.38 -13.58 -0.93
N LEU A 175 -3.34 -13.72 0.40
CA LEU A 175 -2.48 -12.89 1.23
C LEU A 175 -0.99 -13.17 0.98
N LEU A 176 -0.61 -14.39 0.65
CA LEU A 176 0.76 -14.70 0.22
C LEU A 176 1.05 -14.14 -1.18
N GLU A 177 0.10 -14.23 -2.11
CA GLU A 177 0.22 -13.64 -3.45
C GLU A 177 0.44 -12.14 -3.40
N ILE A 178 -0.32 -11.40 -2.56
CA ILE A 178 -0.10 -9.95 -2.42
C ILE A 178 1.30 -9.63 -1.90
N LEU A 179 1.82 -10.39 -0.93
CA LEU A 179 3.16 -10.18 -0.42
C LEU A 179 4.22 -10.40 -1.52
N VAL A 180 4.06 -11.44 -2.33
CA VAL A 180 4.99 -11.73 -3.44
C VAL A 180 4.91 -10.64 -4.50
N ILE A 181 3.70 -10.27 -4.94
CA ILE A 181 3.50 -9.28 -6.00
C ILE A 181 3.98 -7.89 -5.54
N SER A 182 3.50 -7.41 -4.38
CA SER A 182 3.93 -6.10 -3.87
C SER A 182 5.40 -6.09 -3.49
N GLY A 183 5.91 -7.18 -2.90
CA GLY A 183 7.31 -7.32 -2.55
C GLY A 183 8.23 -7.32 -3.77
N SER A 184 7.82 -7.94 -4.87
CA SER A 184 8.61 -7.89 -6.12
C SER A 184 8.71 -6.45 -6.66
N GLY A 185 7.63 -5.66 -6.57
CA GLY A 185 7.65 -4.24 -6.93
C GLY A 185 8.65 -3.45 -6.10
N VAL A 186 8.63 -3.64 -4.77
CA VAL A 186 9.59 -3.00 -3.85
C VAL A 186 11.04 -3.39 -4.18
N VAL A 187 11.31 -4.68 -4.43
CA VAL A 187 12.66 -5.16 -4.75
C VAL A 187 13.14 -4.61 -6.10
N ILE A 188 12.29 -4.62 -7.12
CA ILE A 188 12.64 -4.09 -8.45
C ILE A 188 12.97 -2.60 -8.34
N GLN A 189 12.14 -1.80 -7.67
CA GLN A 189 12.39 -0.37 -7.50
C GLN A 189 13.63 -0.10 -6.62
N PHE A 190 13.92 -0.95 -5.63
CA PHE A 190 15.16 -0.85 -4.85
C PHE A 190 16.42 -1.11 -5.68
N LEU A 191 16.34 -2.00 -6.68
CA LEU A 191 17.45 -2.31 -7.58
C LEU A 191 17.62 -1.29 -8.72
N ASP A 192 16.49 -0.76 -9.21
CA ASP A 192 16.45 0.27 -10.26
C ASP A 192 15.39 1.31 -9.93
N HIS A 193 15.82 2.42 -9.35
CA HIS A 193 14.95 3.54 -8.93
C HIS A 193 14.29 4.27 -10.10
N SER A 194 14.73 4.06 -11.34
CA SER A 194 14.09 4.63 -12.54
C SER A 194 12.75 3.93 -12.86
N LEU A 195 12.59 2.69 -12.38
CA LEU A 195 11.38 1.90 -12.53
C LEU A 195 10.49 2.08 -11.29
N LEU A 196 9.45 2.89 -11.41
CA LEU A 196 8.51 3.19 -10.33
C LEU A 196 7.51 2.02 -10.15
N MET A 197 7.99 0.88 -9.64
CA MET A 197 7.26 -0.40 -9.61
C MET A 197 6.51 -0.67 -8.31
N THR A 198 6.82 0.05 -7.23
CA THR A 198 6.21 -0.20 -5.90
C THR A 198 4.70 0.03 -5.94
N GLY A 199 4.25 1.18 -6.47
CA GLY A 199 2.83 1.50 -6.61
C GLY A 199 2.09 0.53 -7.55
N PHE A 200 2.74 0.08 -8.62
CA PHE A 200 2.16 -0.91 -9.53
C PHE A 200 2.01 -2.29 -8.88
N GLY A 201 3.05 -2.79 -8.20
CA GLY A 201 2.99 -4.04 -7.45
C GLY A 201 1.91 -4.01 -6.36
N LEU A 202 1.78 -2.87 -5.64
CA LEU A 202 0.72 -2.66 -4.67
C LEU A 202 -0.67 -2.71 -5.31
N SER A 203 -0.88 -2.03 -6.44
CA SER A 203 -2.17 -2.00 -7.14
C SER A 203 -2.63 -3.39 -7.59
N LEU A 204 -1.71 -4.21 -8.10
CA LEU A 204 -1.98 -5.61 -8.44
C LEU A 204 -2.29 -6.46 -7.21
N GLY A 205 -1.61 -6.22 -6.09
CA GLY A 205 -1.89 -6.88 -4.82
C GLY A 205 -3.28 -6.53 -4.28
N ILE A 206 -3.68 -5.25 -4.31
CA ILE A 206 -5.02 -4.80 -3.92
C ILE A 206 -6.08 -5.38 -4.87
N LEU A 207 -5.79 -5.49 -6.17
CA LEU A 207 -6.68 -6.13 -7.15
C LEU A 207 -6.91 -7.61 -6.81
N ALA A 208 -5.85 -8.35 -6.48
CA ALA A 208 -5.96 -9.75 -6.06
C ALA A 208 -6.83 -9.92 -4.81
N LEU A 209 -6.66 -9.05 -3.80
CA LEU A 209 -7.54 -9.01 -2.62
C LEU A 209 -8.98 -8.72 -2.98
N PHE A 210 -9.20 -7.72 -3.85
CA PHE A 210 -10.52 -7.31 -4.29
C PHE A 210 -11.27 -8.47 -4.96
N ILE A 211 -10.66 -9.08 -5.97
CA ILE A 211 -11.30 -10.16 -6.73
C ILE A 211 -11.59 -11.38 -5.84
N THR A 212 -10.70 -11.70 -4.90
CA THR A 212 -10.78 -12.98 -4.19
C THR A 212 -11.53 -12.90 -2.86
N ILE A 213 -11.38 -11.81 -2.13
CA ILE A 213 -11.93 -11.68 -0.76
C ILE A 213 -13.07 -10.68 -0.72
N ASN A 214 -12.92 -9.53 -1.37
CA ASN A 214 -13.83 -8.42 -1.23
C ASN A 214 -14.91 -8.33 -2.31
N ASN A 215 -14.89 -9.17 -3.36
CA ASN A 215 -15.94 -9.19 -4.36
C ASN A 215 -17.15 -10.01 -3.87
N PRO A 216 -18.33 -9.39 -3.59
CA PRO A 216 -19.51 -10.10 -3.10
C PRO A 216 -20.06 -11.09 -4.14
N ASN A 217 -19.89 -10.83 -5.44
CA ASN A 217 -20.37 -11.72 -6.51
C ASN A 217 -19.73 -13.10 -6.48
N VAL A 218 -18.58 -13.25 -5.84
CA VAL A 218 -17.93 -14.55 -5.62
C VAL A 218 -18.63 -15.35 -4.51
N ASN A 219 -19.36 -14.68 -3.63
CA ASN A 219 -19.98 -15.26 -2.45
C ASN A 219 -21.52 -15.39 -2.58
N THR A 220 -22.12 -14.85 -3.66
CA THR A 220 -23.55 -14.92 -3.92
C THR A 220 -23.86 -15.80 -5.11
N ASP A 221 -24.97 -16.52 -5.07
CA ASP A 221 -25.52 -17.25 -6.20
C ASP A 221 -26.09 -16.25 -7.23
N SER A 222 -25.63 -16.32 -8.47
CA SER A 222 -25.98 -15.38 -9.54
C SER A 222 -27.46 -15.39 -9.93
N LEU A 223 -28.20 -16.47 -9.63
CA LEU A 223 -29.60 -16.63 -9.98
C LEU A 223 -30.53 -16.12 -8.87
N THR A 224 -30.17 -16.37 -7.62
CA THR A 224 -31.05 -16.09 -6.46
C THR A 224 -30.64 -14.84 -5.69
N GLY A 225 -29.44 -14.33 -5.89
CA GLY A 225 -28.88 -13.22 -5.10
C GLY A 225 -28.62 -13.55 -3.63
N VAL A 226 -28.82 -14.81 -3.23
CA VAL A 226 -28.57 -15.30 -1.86
C VAL A 226 -27.13 -15.79 -1.76
N TYR A 227 -26.56 -15.80 -0.54
CA TYR A 227 -25.24 -16.33 -0.31
C TYR A 227 -25.11 -17.76 -0.84
N ASN A 228 -24.07 -18.01 -1.61
CA ASN A 228 -23.69 -19.29 -2.16
C ASN A 228 -23.47 -20.30 -1.01
N HIS A 229 -23.83 -21.57 -1.22
CA HIS A 229 -23.62 -22.67 -0.28
C HIS A 229 -22.19 -22.74 0.28
N LEU A 230 -21.18 -22.38 -0.52
CA LEU A 230 -19.78 -22.26 -0.09
C LEU A 230 -19.55 -21.14 0.95
N TYR A 231 -20.41 -20.14 1.03
CA TYR A 231 -20.35 -19.08 2.04
C TYR A 231 -21.03 -19.49 3.36
N LEU A 232 -22.10 -20.29 3.28
CA LEU A 232 -22.87 -20.74 4.43
C LEU A 232 -22.18 -21.87 5.23
N THR A 233 -21.20 -22.53 4.66
CA THR A 233 -20.44 -23.63 5.29
C THR A 233 -19.11 -23.17 5.92
N ARG A 234 -18.92 -21.87 6.07
CA ARG A 234 -17.77 -21.20 6.70
C ARG A 234 -18.16 -20.55 8.03
#